data_a01b6424060cd506467500932f3f486b
#
_entry.id   a01b6424060cd506467500932f3f486b
#
_cell.length_a   1.000
_cell.length_b   1.000
_cell.length_c   1.000
_cell.angle_alpha   90.00
_cell.angle_beta   90.00
_cell.angle_gamma   90.00
#
_symmetry.space_group_name_H-M   'P 1'
#
loop_
_entity.id
_entity.type
_entity.pdbx_description
1 polymer ?
#
loop_
_entity_poly.entity_id
_entity_poly.type
_entity_poly.pdbx_seq_one_letter_code
_entity_poly.pdbx_strand_id
1 'polypeptide(L)'
;MGEITIEAAGRAVRFTSPDKVLFPDRGWTKLDVAEHYLRCAPGAVRATLRRPCSLKRWPNGVGADFFFTKRAPSTLREAVAVRFPSARPGRMAIVRDVSDIVDQVQLGVIDLNPWPSRAPDTDHPDELRLDLDPTPGFGFDDCREVAGACRALLAERGLEGWPKTSGSRGIHVYARIHPHWTFHEVRRAALAFAREIERRLPGLATTEWWKEERRGVFIDFNQNARDKTIAAAYSLRHTGLVSAPFGWNEVGTIDPEEMTLEGFRDRWSAVGDLTDGIDDHPGDLGGLLAMADADEAAGLGDAPWPPHYPKQPGEPPRVQPSKRRSDNG
;
A
#
# COMPACT_ATOMS: atom_id res chain seq x y z
N MET A 1 -16.25 27.46 -13.71
CA MET A 1 -15.59 26.14 -13.58
C MET A 1 -15.39 25.64 -15.00
N GLY A 2 -14.15 25.53 -15.45
CA GLY A 2 -13.81 25.05 -16.78
C GLY A 2 -14.01 23.55 -16.95
N GLU A 3 -14.11 23.14 -18.21
CA GLU A 3 -14.12 21.73 -18.62
C GLU A 3 -13.12 21.57 -19.75
N ILE A 4 -12.35 20.48 -19.71
CA ILE A 4 -11.43 20.09 -20.77
C ILE A 4 -11.63 18.61 -21.12
N THR A 5 -11.08 18.18 -22.23
CA THR A 5 -10.96 16.78 -22.60
C THR A 5 -9.51 16.35 -22.45
N ILE A 6 -9.27 15.25 -21.74
CA ILE A 6 -7.95 14.62 -21.61
C ILE A 6 -7.93 13.37 -22.48
N GLU A 7 -7.02 13.34 -23.45
CA GLU A 7 -6.76 12.12 -24.24
C GLU A 7 -5.86 11.18 -23.47
N ALA A 8 -6.37 9.98 -23.15
CA ALA A 8 -5.66 8.98 -22.36
C ALA A 8 -5.95 7.58 -22.89
N ALA A 9 -4.92 6.82 -23.26
CA ALA A 9 -5.01 5.46 -23.81
C ALA A 9 -6.02 5.34 -24.96
N GLY A 10 -6.04 6.33 -25.87
CA GLY A 10 -6.96 6.37 -27.03
C GLY A 10 -8.41 6.70 -26.66
N ARG A 11 -8.66 7.21 -25.44
CA ARG A 11 -9.99 7.61 -24.96
C ARG A 11 -10.01 9.09 -24.58
N ALA A 12 -11.04 9.79 -25.05
CA ALA A 12 -11.35 11.17 -24.65
C ALA A 12 -12.08 11.14 -23.29
N VAL A 13 -11.41 11.59 -22.24
CA VAL A 13 -11.96 11.66 -20.87
C VAL A 13 -12.45 13.08 -20.60
N ARG A 14 -13.73 13.22 -20.28
CA ARG A 14 -14.30 14.50 -19.85
C ARG A 14 -13.74 14.86 -18.46
N PHE A 15 -13.11 16.01 -18.33
CA PHE A 15 -12.43 16.44 -17.11
C PHE A 15 -12.91 17.84 -16.69
N THR A 16 -13.64 17.91 -15.59
CA THR A 16 -14.23 19.15 -15.09
C THR A 16 -13.40 19.77 -13.99
N SER A 17 -13.44 21.09 -13.88
CA SER A 17 -12.70 21.87 -12.88
C SER A 17 -11.20 21.54 -12.84
N PRO A 18 -10.48 21.61 -13.99
CA PRO A 18 -9.04 21.30 -14.05
C PRO A 18 -8.23 22.17 -13.09
N ASP A 19 -8.59 23.46 -12.98
CA ASP A 19 -7.90 24.46 -12.17
C ASP A 19 -8.23 24.38 -10.66
N LYS A 20 -9.04 23.41 -10.25
CA LYS A 20 -9.36 23.24 -8.82
C LYS A 20 -8.11 22.88 -8.05
N VAL A 21 -7.70 23.75 -7.12
CA VAL A 21 -6.55 23.51 -6.24
C VAL A 21 -6.87 22.34 -5.31
N LEU A 22 -6.08 21.29 -5.37
CA LEU A 22 -6.16 20.11 -4.48
C LEU A 22 -5.11 20.15 -3.36
N PHE A 23 -3.98 20.82 -3.58
CA PHE A 23 -2.91 21.02 -2.59
C PHE A 23 -2.70 22.53 -2.36
N PRO A 24 -3.41 23.13 -1.39
CA PRO A 24 -3.37 24.59 -1.19
C PRO A 24 -1.94 25.12 -0.93
N ASP A 25 -1.14 24.41 -0.14
CA ASP A 25 0.22 24.84 0.23
C ASP A 25 1.22 24.78 -0.94
N ARG A 26 0.89 24.05 -2.01
CA ARG A 26 1.73 23.87 -3.20
C ARG A 26 1.13 24.53 -4.43
N GLY A 27 -0.13 24.93 -4.38
CA GLY A 27 -0.87 25.44 -5.53
C GLY A 27 -1.21 24.38 -6.59
N TRP A 28 -0.97 23.09 -6.32
CA TRP A 28 -1.23 22.04 -7.30
C TRP A 28 -2.72 21.81 -7.49
N THR A 29 -3.08 21.73 -8.74
CA THR A 29 -4.46 21.60 -9.20
C THR A 29 -4.86 20.14 -9.45
N LYS A 30 -6.10 19.95 -9.73
CA LYS A 30 -6.63 18.65 -10.15
C LYS A 30 -6.01 18.19 -11.48
N LEU A 31 -5.68 19.13 -12.37
CA LEU A 31 -5.00 18.84 -13.63
C LEU A 31 -3.56 18.36 -13.37
N ASP A 32 -2.81 19.00 -12.45
CA ASP A 32 -1.45 18.58 -12.11
C ASP A 32 -1.42 17.13 -11.61
N VAL A 33 -2.44 16.72 -10.83
CA VAL A 33 -2.57 15.33 -10.38
C VAL A 33 -2.84 14.37 -11.55
N ALA A 34 -3.68 14.76 -12.50
CA ALA A 34 -3.95 13.93 -13.69
C ALA A 34 -2.70 13.83 -14.59
N GLU A 35 -1.99 14.93 -14.80
CA GLU A 35 -0.75 14.97 -15.58
C GLU A 35 0.37 14.14 -14.97
N HIS A 36 0.46 14.11 -13.62
CA HIS A 36 1.38 13.23 -12.93
C HIS A 36 1.14 11.76 -13.33
N TYR A 37 -0.10 11.27 -13.25
CA TYR A 37 -0.43 9.89 -13.61
C TYR A 37 -0.29 9.61 -15.11
N LEU A 38 -0.57 10.57 -15.97
CA LEU A 38 -0.31 10.43 -17.40
C LEU A 38 1.18 10.29 -17.70
N ARG A 39 2.02 11.02 -16.99
CA ARG A 39 3.48 10.95 -17.13
C ARG A 39 4.05 9.60 -16.72
N CYS A 40 3.65 9.07 -15.58
CA CYS A 40 4.11 7.78 -15.07
C CYS A 40 3.14 6.62 -15.38
N ALA A 41 2.34 6.77 -16.45
CA ALA A 41 1.29 5.83 -16.81
C ALA A 41 1.73 4.35 -16.85
N PRO A 42 2.87 3.96 -17.45
CA PRO A 42 3.30 2.56 -17.45
C PRO A 42 3.37 1.96 -16.04
N GLY A 43 4.05 2.64 -15.13
CA GLY A 43 4.23 2.17 -13.75
C GLY A 43 2.96 2.27 -12.90
N ALA A 44 2.23 3.38 -12.97
CA ALA A 44 0.99 3.57 -12.22
C ALA A 44 -0.11 2.57 -12.62
N VAL A 45 -0.21 2.29 -13.92
CA VAL A 45 -1.12 1.25 -14.43
C VAL A 45 -0.67 -0.12 -13.96
N ARG A 46 0.61 -0.50 -14.11
CA ARG A 46 1.14 -1.79 -13.65
C ARG A 46 0.84 -2.05 -12.17
N ALA A 47 1.03 -1.04 -11.34
CA ALA A 47 0.78 -1.12 -9.90
C ALA A 47 -0.71 -1.33 -9.54
N THR A 48 -1.64 -0.95 -10.42
CA THR A 48 -3.08 -0.98 -10.18
C THR A 48 -3.86 -1.88 -11.15
N LEU A 49 -3.19 -2.46 -12.15
CA LEU A 49 -3.82 -3.19 -13.24
C LEU A 49 -4.74 -4.30 -12.73
N ARG A 50 -6.04 -4.20 -13.05
CA ARG A 50 -7.10 -5.14 -12.71
C ARG A 50 -7.27 -5.39 -11.19
N ARG A 51 -6.71 -4.53 -10.33
CA ARG A 51 -6.85 -4.62 -8.88
C ARG A 51 -8.09 -3.88 -8.40
N PRO A 52 -8.90 -4.46 -7.48
CA PRO A 52 -9.96 -3.71 -6.81
C PRO A 52 -9.38 -2.51 -6.08
N CYS A 53 -9.84 -1.29 -6.39
CA CYS A 53 -9.33 -0.05 -5.82
C CYS A 53 -10.32 0.57 -4.84
N SER A 54 -9.85 0.87 -3.63
CA SER A 54 -10.57 1.74 -2.69
C SER A 54 -10.32 3.19 -3.08
N LEU A 55 -11.38 3.91 -3.44
CA LEU A 55 -11.28 5.31 -3.85
C LEU A 55 -11.25 6.19 -2.60
N LYS A 56 -10.09 6.69 -2.23
CA LYS A 56 -9.93 7.72 -1.21
C LYS A 56 -10.09 9.07 -1.87
N ARG A 57 -11.21 9.72 -1.61
CA ARG A 57 -11.62 10.92 -2.34
C ARG A 57 -11.43 12.17 -1.51
N TRP A 58 -10.83 13.18 -2.12
CA TRP A 58 -10.56 14.50 -1.56
C TRP A 58 -11.29 15.58 -2.36
N PRO A 59 -12.63 15.64 -2.32
CA PRO A 59 -13.41 16.53 -3.22
C PRO A 59 -13.07 18.01 -3.01
N ASN A 60 -12.59 18.39 -1.83
CA ASN A 60 -12.25 19.78 -1.50
C ASN A 60 -10.74 19.99 -1.26
N GLY A 61 -9.89 19.07 -1.75
CA GLY A 61 -8.44 19.12 -1.57
C GLY A 61 -7.97 18.54 -0.24
N VAL A 62 -6.65 18.41 -0.09
CA VAL A 62 -6.01 17.71 1.05
C VAL A 62 -6.13 18.45 2.38
N GLY A 63 -6.46 19.73 2.37
CA GLY A 63 -6.75 20.52 3.58
C GLY A 63 -8.15 20.30 4.16
N ALA A 64 -8.99 19.48 3.52
CA ALA A 64 -10.36 19.19 3.92
C ALA A 64 -10.56 17.69 4.17
N ASP A 65 -11.76 17.34 4.65
CA ASP A 65 -12.11 15.95 4.92
C ASP A 65 -12.12 15.09 3.66
N PHE A 66 -11.66 13.86 3.81
CA PHE A 66 -11.74 12.82 2.79
C PHE A 66 -12.73 11.74 3.19
N PHE A 67 -13.17 10.95 2.22
CA PHE A 67 -13.96 9.77 2.47
C PHE A 67 -13.58 8.62 1.52
N PHE A 68 -13.80 7.39 1.99
CA PHE A 68 -13.60 6.19 1.18
C PHE A 68 -14.88 5.82 0.43
N THR A 69 -14.73 5.56 -0.87
CA THR A 69 -15.75 4.92 -1.71
C THR A 69 -15.23 3.54 -2.11
N LYS A 70 -15.70 2.50 -1.41
CA LYS A 70 -15.31 1.10 -1.72
C LYS A 70 -16.16 0.51 -2.84
N ARG A 71 -17.42 0.93 -2.98
CA ARG A 71 -18.29 0.49 -4.08
C ARG A 71 -18.11 1.41 -5.28
N ALA A 72 -17.84 0.82 -6.45
CA ALA A 72 -17.61 1.59 -7.67
C ALA A 72 -18.83 2.48 -7.99
N PRO A 73 -18.64 3.80 -8.17
CA PRO A 73 -19.66 4.65 -8.74
C PRO A 73 -20.01 4.20 -10.16
N SER A 74 -21.29 4.38 -10.56
CA SER A 74 -21.76 4.03 -11.91
C SER A 74 -21.12 4.82 -13.04
N THR A 75 -20.44 5.92 -12.70
CA THR A 75 -19.68 6.74 -13.65
C THR A 75 -18.35 6.13 -14.05
N LEU A 76 -17.85 5.13 -13.28
CA LEU A 76 -16.63 4.43 -13.65
C LEU A 76 -16.92 3.26 -14.59
N ARG A 77 -16.07 3.10 -15.57
CA ARG A 77 -16.23 2.18 -16.69
C ARG A 77 -16.21 0.71 -16.27
N GLU A 78 -15.35 0.38 -15.31
CA GLU A 78 -15.07 -1.00 -14.94
C GLU A 78 -15.10 -1.23 -13.43
N ALA A 79 -15.73 -2.35 -13.05
CA ALA A 79 -15.76 -2.81 -11.67
C ALA A 79 -15.83 -4.33 -11.59
N VAL A 80 -15.15 -4.90 -10.59
CA VAL A 80 -15.13 -6.33 -10.30
C VAL A 80 -15.89 -6.65 -9.02
N ALA A 81 -16.52 -7.83 -8.98
CA ALA A 81 -17.17 -8.33 -7.78
C ALA A 81 -16.12 -8.70 -6.71
N VAL A 82 -16.39 -8.32 -5.47
CA VAL A 82 -15.52 -8.61 -4.32
C VAL A 82 -16.34 -9.05 -3.12
N ARG A 83 -15.69 -9.81 -2.23
CA ARG A 83 -16.20 -10.15 -0.91
C ARG A 83 -15.47 -9.35 0.16
N PHE A 84 -16.21 -8.64 1.02
CA PHE A 84 -15.65 -7.94 2.17
C PHE A 84 -15.66 -8.84 3.41
N PRO A 85 -14.75 -8.66 4.37
CA PRO A 85 -14.67 -9.50 5.56
C PRO A 85 -15.94 -9.49 6.43
N SER A 86 -16.57 -8.32 6.58
CA SER A 86 -17.73 -8.13 7.47
C SER A 86 -18.86 -7.30 6.86
N ALA A 87 -18.85 -7.11 5.54
CA ALA A 87 -19.88 -6.36 4.84
C ALA A 87 -20.46 -7.19 3.68
N ARG A 88 -21.63 -6.76 3.18
CA ARG A 88 -22.24 -7.38 1.99
C ARG A 88 -21.29 -7.31 0.80
N PRO A 89 -21.21 -8.35 -0.03
CA PRO A 89 -20.46 -8.32 -1.29
C PRO A 89 -20.78 -7.07 -2.11
N GLY A 90 -19.84 -6.63 -2.92
CA GLY A 90 -20.00 -5.43 -3.73
C GLY A 90 -19.15 -5.49 -4.99
N ARG A 91 -19.15 -4.38 -5.72
CA ARG A 91 -18.27 -4.20 -6.88
C ARG A 91 -17.33 -3.03 -6.60
N MET A 92 -16.03 -3.26 -6.77
CA MET A 92 -14.99 -2.25 -6.63
C MET A 92 -14.47 -1.85 -8.00
N ALA A 93 -14.08 -0.58 -8.14
CA ALA A 93 -13.44 -0.08 -9.36
C ALA A 93 -12.12 -0.82 -9.63
N ILE A 94 -11.82 -1.05 -10.91
CA ILE A 94 -10.52 -1.57 -11.37
C ILE A 94 -9.94 -0.65 -12.42
N VAL A 95 -8.62 -0.69 -12.58
CA VAL A 95 -7.86 0.02 -13.60
C VAL A 95 -7.50 -0.95 -14.71
N ARG A 96 -7.72 -0.59 -15.97
CA ARG A 96 -7.26 -1.32 -17.17
C ARG A 96 -6.18 -0.54 -17.92
N ASP A 97 -6.29 0.76 -17.89
CA ASP A 97 -5.35 1.68 -18.51
C ASP A 97 -5.37 3.04 -17.80
N VAL A 98 -4.52 3.95 -18.20
CA VAL A 98 -4.37 5.25 -17.54
C VAL A 98 -5.63 6.10 -17.60
N SER A 99 -6.52 5.89 -18.58
CA SER A 99 -7.77 6.62 -18.66
C SER A 99 -8.73 6.31 -17.49
N ASP A 100 -8.67 5.08 -16.92
CA ASP A 100 -9.41 4.75 -15.71
C ASP A 100 -8.82 5.48 -14.48
N ILE A 101 -7.51 5.72 -14.44
CA ILE A 101 -6.88 6.52 -13.40
C ILE A 101 -7.33 7.99 -13.50
N VAL A 102 -7.37 8.54 -14.72
CA VAL A 102 -7.90 9.91 -14.97
C VAL A 102 -9.37 10.03 -14.52
N ASP A 103 -10.20 9.00 -14.77
CA ASP A 103 -11.58 8.96 -14.26
C ASP A 103 -11.64 8.95 -12.72
N GLN A 104 -10.71 8.26 -12.06
CA GLN A 104 -10.61 8.29 -10.58
C GLN A 104 -10.18 9.67 -10.08
N VAL A 105 -9.19 10.31 -10.71
CA VAL A 105 -8.79 11.71 -10.42
C VAL A 105 -9.96 12.67 -10.64
N GLN A 106 -10.77 12.46 -11.69
CA GLN A 106 -11.99 13.23 -11.93
C GLN A 106 -12.94 13.20 -10.72
N LEU A 107 -12.99 12.09 -9.99
CA LEU A 107 -13.79 11.94 -8.77
C LEU A 107 -13.12 12.50 -7.50
N GLY A 108 -11.93 13.10 -7.61
CA GLY A 108 -11.15 13.65 -6.50
C GLY A 108 -10.30 12.60 -5.79
N VAL A 109 -9.95 11.51 -6.46
CA VAL A 109 -8.94 10.57 -5.97
C VAL A 109 -7.56 11.17 -6.23
N ILE A 110 -6.71 11.19 -5.20
CA ILE A 110 -5.33 11.64 -5.27
C ILE A 110 -4.39 10.45 -5.22
N ASP A 111 -4.57 9.56 -4.26
CA ASP A 111 -3.76 8.37 -4.05
C ASP A 111 -4.48 7.09 -4.49
N LEU A 112 -3.78 6.23 -5.22
CA LEU A 112 -4.30 4.94 -5.71
C LEU A 112 -4.14 3.88 -4.63
N ASN A 113 -5.24 3.25 -4.22
CA ASN A 113 -5.28 2.30 -3.10
C ASN A 113 -5.84 0.93 -3.55
N PRO A 114 -5.04 0.10 -4.25
CA PRO A 114 -5.46 -1.20 -4.73
C PRO A 114 -5.37 -2.30 -3.68
N TRP A 115 -6.19 -3.35 -3.85
CA TRP A 115 -6.02 -4.63 -3.17
C TRP A 115 -4.77 -5.36 -3.69
N PRO A 116 -4.22 -6.33 -2.92
CA PRO A 116 -3.10 -7.17 -3.36
C PRO A 116 -3.53 -8.33 -4.28
N SER A 117 -4.72 -8.30 -4.85
CA SER A 117 -5.25 -9.31 -5.78
C SER A 117 -5.78 -8.68 -7.05
N ARG A 118 -5.92 -9.46 -8.13
CA ARG A 118 -6.38 -8.99 -9.44
C ARG A 118 -7.65 -9.70 -9.91
N ALA A 119 -8.51 -9.01 -10.65
CA ALA A 119 -9.61 -9.61 -11.38
C ALA A 119 -9.08 -10.61 -12.45
N PRO A 120 -9.82 -11.72 -12.72
CA PRO A 120 -11.12 -12.05 -12.17
C PRO A 120 -11.07 -12.65 -10.77
N ASP A 121 -9.94 -13.21 -10.33
CA ASP A 121 -9.77 -13.84 -9.04
C ASP A 121 -9.34 -12.80 -7.99
N THR A 122 -10.31 -12.29 -7.24
CA THR A 122 -10.06 -11.32 -6.18
C THR A 122 -9.89 -11.97 -4.80
N ASP A 123 -9.89 -13.28 -4.72
CA ASP A 123 -9.78 -14.04 -3.47
C ASP A 123 -8.36 -14.50 -3.16
N HIS A 124 -7.49 -14.55 -4.19
CA HIS A 124 -6.10 -14.95 -4.06
C HIS A 124 -5.16 -13.77 -4.36
N PRO A 125 -4.42 -13.27 -3.36
CA PRO A 125 -3.39 -12.25 -3.58
C PRO A 125 -2.27 -12.72 -4.50
N ASP A 126 -1.78 -11.82 -5.35
CA ASP A 126 -0.57 -11.99 -6.15
C ASP A 126 0.61 -11.13 -5.64
N GLU A 127 0.47 -10.59 -4.41
CA GLU A 127 1.37 -9.61 -3.86
C GLU A 127 1.50 -9.80 -2.35
N LEU A 128 2.74 -10.00 -1.87
CA LEU A 128 3.11 -9.85 -0.48
C LEU A 128 3.55 -8.41 -0.24
N ARG A 129 3.02 -7.75 0.78
CA ARG A 129 3.25 -6.35 1.11
C ARG A 129 3.90 -6.21 2.47
N LEU A 130 5.05 -5.57 2.50
CA LEU A 130 5.75 -5.20 3.73
C LEU A 130 5.66 -3.67 3.87
N ASP A 131 4.98 -3.21 4.90
CA ASP A 131 4.77 -1.81 5.23
C ASP A 131 5.61 -1.48 6.46
N LEU A 132 6.66 -0.68 6.27
CA LEU A 132 7.66 -0.34 7.28
C LEU A 132 7.37 1.08 7.79
N ASP A 133 6.71 1.17 8.94
CA ASP A 133 6.28 2.42 9.56
C ASP A 133 7.16 2.77 10.77
N PRO A 134 7.94 3.88 10.72
CA PRO A 134 8.74 4.30 11.86
C PRO A 134 7.83 4.87 12.96
N THR A 135 8.03 4.41 14.19
CA THR A 135 7.34 4.93 15.38
C THR A 135 8.03 6.20 15.91
N PRO A 136 7.41 6.96 16.83
CA PRO A 136 8.05 8.14 17.40
C PRO A 136 9.44 7.84 17.96
N GLY A 137 10.44 8.64 17.56
CA GLY A 137 11.85 8.47 17.91
C GLY A 137 12.66 7.68 16.86
N PHE A 138 12.00 7.14 15.83
CA PHE A 138 12.61 6.47 14.69
C PHE A 138 12.27 7.21 13.40
N GLY A 139 13.08 7.05 12.37
CA GLY A 139 12.98 7.79 11.12
C GLY A 139 13.13 6.94 9.87
N PHE A 140 13.34 7.63 8.76
CA PHE A 140 13.50 6.97 7.45
C PHE A 140 14.78 6.15 7.37
N ASP A 141 15.85 6.56 8.07
CA ASP A 141 17.13 5.80 8.13
C ASP A 141 16.95 4.45 8.81
N ASP A 142 16.14 4.41 9.89
CA ASP A 142 15.79 3.14 10.54
C ASP A 142 15.00 2.23 9.59
N CYS A 143 14.09 2.82 8.79
CA CYS A 143 13.36 2.07 7.76
C CYS A 143 14.30 1.52 6.67
N ARG A 144 15.38 2.23 6.30
CA ARG A 144 16.39 1.74 5.35
C ARG A 144 17.08 0.48 5.84
N GLU A 145 17.48 0.47 7.12
CA GLU A 145 18.13 -0.70 7.73
C GLU A 145 17.19 -1.90 7.77
N VAL A 146 15.94 -1.69 8.23
CA VAL A 146 14.92 -2.75 8.24
C VAL A 146 14.59 -3.23 6.82
N ALA A 147 14.50 -2.34 5.82
CA ALA A 147 14.29 -2.71 4.43
C ALA A 147 15.44 -3.56 3.87
N GLY A 148 16.68 -3.28 4.27
CA GLY A 148 17.84 -4.09 3.93
C GLY A 148 17.74 -5.53 4.47
N ALA A 149 17.30 -5.69 5.72
CA ALA A 149 17.06 -7.01 6.31
C ALA A 149 15.87 -7.71 5.63
N CYS A 150 14.82 -6.97 5.27
CA CYS A 150 13.69 -7.51 4.49
C CYS A 150 14.16 -8.05 3.14
N ARG A 151 15.02 -7.30 2.42
CA ARG A 151 15.62 -7.75 1.16
C ARG A 151 16.35 -9.09 1.32
N ALA A 152 17.20 -9.17 2.35
CA ALA A 152 17.99 -10.39 2.61
C ALA A 152 17.08 -11.59 2.89
N LEU A 153 16.08 -11.44 3.77
CA LEU A 153 15.14 -12.52 4.09
C LEU A 153 14.27 -12.93 2.90
N LEU A 154 13.79 -11.97 2.08
CA LEU A 154 13.08 -12.28 0.85
C LEU A 154 13.93 -13.14 -0.08
N ALA A 155 15.19 -12.74 -0.32
CA ALA A 155 16.13 -13.48 -1.17
C ALA A 155 16.41 -14.90 -0.62
N GLU A 156 16.59 -15.06 0.70
CA GLU A 156 16.74 -16.37 1.36
C GLU A 156 15.51 -17.29 1.14
N ARG A 157 14.35 -16.71 0.88
CA ARG A 157 13.10 -17.44 0.62
C ARG A 157 12.72 -17.48 -0.85
N GLY A 158 13.63 -17.11 -1.75
CA GLY A 158 13.39 -17.15 -3.19
C GLY A 158 12.38 -16.11 -3.70
N LEU A 159 12.20 -15.02 -2.94
CA LEU A 159 11.31 -13.91 -3.28
C LEU A 159 12.13 -12.68 -3.69
N GLU A 160 11.66 -11.98 -4.70
CA GLU A 160 12.24 -10.70 -5.13
C GLU A 160 11.46 -9.53 -4.50
N GLY A 161 12.19 -8.66 -3.80
CA GLY A 161 11.62 -7.48 -3.16
C GLY A 161 11.76 -6.23 -4.01
N TRP A 162 10.69 -5.44 -4.12
CA TRP A 162 10.60 -4.19 -4.89
C TRP A 162 10.30 -3.02 -3.94
N PRO A 163 11.32 -2.20 -3.59
CA PRO A 163 11.17 -1.14 -2.62
C PRO A 163 10.61 0.14 -3.24
N LYS A 164 9.86 0.89 -2.43
CA LYS A 164 9.42 2.25 -2.74
C LYS A 164 9.27 3.07 -1.47
N THR A 165 9.37 4.39 -1.58
CA THR A 165 8.97 5.26 -0.47
C THR A 165 7.48 5.12 -0.21
N SER A 166 7.04 5.32 1.02
CA SER A 166 5.59 5.29 1.32
C SER A 166 4.85 6.53 0.79
N GLY A 167 5.58 7.56 0.34
CA GLY A 167 5.04 8.91 0.11
C GLY A 167 4.66 9.59 1.42
N SER A 168 5.31 9.17 2.52
CA SER A 168 5.24 9.71 3.86
C SER A 168 6.58 9.42 4.56
N ARG A 169 6.61 8.79 5.73
CA ARG A 169 7.81 8.60 6.55
C ARG A 169 8.48 7.22 6.42
N GLY A 170 7.83 6.27 5.78
CA GLY A 170 8.24 4.86 5.76
C GLY A 170 8.64 4.36 4.37
N ILE A 171 8.93 3.06 4.33
CA ILE A 171 9.26 2.31 3.12
C ILE A 171 8.26 1.17 2.96
N HIS A 172 7.81 0.91 1.74
CA HIS A 172 7.08 -0.30 1.39
C HIS A 172 7.97 -1.21 0.54
N VAL A 173 7.94 -2.51 0.80
CA VAL A 173 8.58 -3.51 -0.05
C VAL A 173 7.51 -4.48 -0.53
N TYR A 174 7.39 -4.62 -1.84
CA TYR A 174 6.46 -5.54 -2.48
C TYR A 174 7.20 -6.74 -3.03
N ALA A 175 6.60 -7.92 -2.94
CA ALA A 175 7.06 -9.10 -3.66
C ALA A 175 5.88 -9.73 -4.40
N ARG A 176 6.08 -10.09 -5.67
CA ARG A 176 5.09 -10.86 -6.41
C ARG A 176 5.09 -12.30 -5.95
N ILE A 177 3.90 -12.86 -5.82
CA ILE A 177 3.68 -14.25 -5.43
C ILE A 177 2.70 -14.92 -6.38
N HIS A 178 2.79 -16.24 -6.50
CA HIS A 178 1.78 -16.99 -7.25
C HIS A 178 0.40 -16.83 -6.61
N PRO A 179 -0.68 -16.52 -7.36
CA PRO A 179 -2.00 -16.23 -6.82
C PRO A 179 -2.81 -17.49 -6.51
N HIS A 180 -2.32 -18.35 -5.62
CA HIS A 180 -3.03 -19.55 -5.17
C HIS A 180 -3.19 -19.65 -3.64
N TRP A 181 -2.57 -18.75 -2.88
CA TRP A 181 -2.79 -18.64 -1.44
C TRP A 181 -3.93 -17.69 -1.12
N THR A 182 -4.66 -18.02 -0.07
CA THR A 182 -5.72 -17.17 0.47
C THR A 182 -5.13 -15.95 1.20
N PHE A 183 -5.93 -14.92 1.41
CA PHE A 183 -5.54 -13.78 2.25
C PHE A 183 -5.10 -14.17 3.66
N HIS A 184 -5.67 -15.25 4.21
CA HIS A 184 -5.28 -15.75 5.52
C HIS A 184 -3.84 -16.29 5.50
N GLU A 185 -3.50 -17.10 4.50
CA GLU A 185 -2.17 -17.67 4.34
C GLU A 185 -1.12 -16.58 4.05
N VAL A 186 -1.42 -15.63 3.16
CA VAL A 186 -0.49 -14.53 2.86
C VAL A 186 -0.24 -13.65 4.10
N ARG A 187 -1.28 -13.34 4.89
CA ARG A 187 -1.10 -12.61 6.15
C ARG A 187 -0.30 -13.41 7.17
N ARG A 188 -0.54 -14.72 7.27
CA ARG A 188 0.20 -15.62 8.16
C ARG A 188 1.68 -15.68 7.80
N ALA A 189 1.99 -15.77 6.51
CA ALA A 189 3.35 -15.69 5.97
C ALA A 189 4.00 -14.31 6.28
N ALA A 190 3.26 -13.22 6.10
CA ALA A 190 3.72 -11.87 6.43
C ALA A 190 4.02 -11.68 7.93
N LEU A 191 3.22 -12.27 8.81
CA LEU A 191 3.45 -12.23 10.25
C LEU A 191 4.73 -12.98 10.63
N ALA A 192 4.94 -14.19 10.09
CA ALA A 192 6.15 -14.95 10.34
C ALA A 192 7.40 -14.24 9.81
N PHE A 193 7.29 -13.63 8.62
CA PHE A 193 8.32 -12.77 8.06
C PHE A 193 8.66 -11.59 8.99
N ALA A 194 7.65 -10.87 9.46
CA ALA A 194 7.83 -9.71 10.33
C ALA A 194 8.49 -10.11 11.67
N ARG A 195 8.07 -11.23 12.27
CA ARG A 195 8.68 -11.77 13.48
C ARG A 195 10.15 -12.15 13.29
N GLU A 196 10.50 -12.71 12.13
CA GLU A 196 11.90 -13.02 11.82
C GLU A 196 12.74 -11.75 11.68
N ILE A 197 12.23 -10.72 11.05
CA ILE A 197 12.93 -9.43 11.00
C ILE A 197 13.11 -8.82 12.39
N GLU A 198 12.09 -8.88 13.24
CA GLU A 198 12.18 -8.45 14.65
C GLU A 198 13.25 -9.24 15.43
N ARG A 199 13.38 -10.57 15.21
CA ARG A 199 14.45 -11.39 15.79
C ARG A 199 15.84 -11.01 15.31
N ARG A 200 15.98 -10.63 14.03
CA ARG A 200 17.26 -10.20 13.44
C ARG A 200 17.67 -8.79 13.86
N LEU A 201 16.69 -7.93 14.11
CA LEU A 201 16.91 -6.52 14.45
C LEU A 201 16.18 -6.14 15.75
N PRO A 202 16.56 -6.75 16.89
CA PRO A 202 15.90 -6.49 18.16
C PRO A 202 16.05 -5.02 18.59
N GLY A 203 14.92 -4.40 18.93
CA GLY A 203 14.86 -2.98 19.31
C GLY A 203 14.80 -2.00 18.13
N LEU A 204 15.07 -2.44 16.90
CA LEU A 204 14.92 -1.63 15.69
C LEU A 204 13.64 -1.97 14.90
N ALA A 205 13.30 -3.24 14.76
CA ALA A 205 12.05 -3.68 14.14
C ALA A 205 11.07 -4.20 15.20
N THR A 206 9.75 -4.05 14.94
CA THR A 206 8.72 -4.54 15.86
C THR A 206 7.49 -5.05 15.14
N THR A 207 6.86 -6.08 15.71
CA THR A 207 5.55 -6.60 15.35
C THR A 207 4.47 -6.23 16.37
N GLU A 208 4.79 -5.39 17.38
CA GLU A 208 3.89 -5.05 18.47
C GLU A 208 2.60 -4.41 17.95
N TRP A 209 1.47 -4.99 18.32
CA TRP A 209 0.16 -4.53 17.87
C TRP A 209 -0.26 -3.21 18.52
N TRP A 210 0.04 -3.04 19.82
CA TRP A 210 -0.41 -1.88 20.58
C TRP A 210 0.45 -0.65 20.27
N LYS A 211 -0.17 0.38 19.70
CA LYS A 211 0.55 1.59 19.25
C LYS A 211 1.37 2.25 20.36
N GLU A 212 0.86 2.23 21.57
CA GLU A 212 1.47 2.84 22.74
C GLU A 212 2.72 2.09 23.21
N GLU A 213 2.85 0.81 22.83
CA GLU A 213 3.95 -0.07 23.22
C GLU A 213 4.97 -0.24 22.08
N ARG A 214 4.62 0.20 20.86
CA ARG A 214 5.50 0.10 19.70
C ARG A 214 6.75 0.94 19.87
N ARG A 215 7.90 0.31 19.65
CA ARG A 215 9.21 0.95 19.56
C ARG A 215 9.97 0.36 18.38
N GLY A 216 10.56 1.20 17.55
CA GLY A 216 11.22 0.78 16.33
C GLY A 216 10.39 1.02 15.07
N VAL A 217 10.75 0.34 14.00
CA VAL A 217 10.00 0.30 12.74
C VAL A 217 8.96 -0.80 12.84
N PHE A 218 7.69 -0.43 12.79
CA PHE A 218 6.59 -1.40 12.79
C PHE A 218 6.44 -2.02 11.40
N ILE A 219 6.46 -3.35 11.35
CA ILE A 219 6.21 -4.10 10.13
C ILE A 219 4.73 -4.48 10.11
N ASP A 220 3.90 -3.73 9.37
CA ASP A 220 2.45 -3.97 9.33
C ASP A 220 2.09 -5.17 8.45
N PHE A 221 2.15 -6.36 9.04
CA PHE A 221 1.72 -7.62 8.42
C PHE A 221 0.23 -7.63 8.05
N ASN A 222 -0.60 -6.83 8.71
CA ASN A 222 -2.04 -6.74 8.44
C ASN A 222 -2.37 -6.05 7.10
N GLN A 223 -1.41 -5.40 6.44
CA GLN A 223 -1.62 -4.91 5.06
C GLN A 223 -1.89 -6.06 4.06
N ASN A 224 -1.59 -7.30 4.46
CA ASN A 224 -1.90 -8.51 3.68
C ASN A 224 -3.28 -9.11 4.01
N ALA A 225 -4.04 -8.53 4.91
CA ALA A 225 -5.41 -8.95 5.18
C ALA A 225 -6.36 -8.45 4.08
N ARG A 226 -7.45 -9.21 3.83
CA ARG A 226 -8.47 -8.80 2.85
C ARG A 226 -9.04 -7.41 3.18
N ASP A 227 -9.35 -6.63 2.17
CA ASP A 227 -9.89 -5.26 2.29
C ASP A 227 -8.91 -4.24 2.91
N LYS A 228 -7.65 -4.63 3.05
CA LYS A 228 -6.56 -3.68 3.34
C LYS A 228 -5.98 -3.15 2.05
N THR A 229 -5.64 -1.88 2.08
CA THR A 229 -5.04 -1.18 0.95
C THR A 229 -3.86 -0.34 1.41
N ILE A 230 -2.89 -0.22 0.56
CA ILE A 230 -1.70 0.61 0.72
C ILE A 230 -1.53 1.43 -0.56
N ALA A 231 -0.95 2.61 -0.47
CA ALA A 231 -0.71 3.42 -1.66
C ALA A 231 0.14 2.67 -2.67
N ALA A 232 -0.34 2.58 -3.90
CA ALA A 232 0.38 1.94 -5.00
C ALA A 232 1.70 2.65 -5.32
N ALA A 233 2.60 1.98 -6.02
CA ALA A 233 3.74 2.66 -6.63
C ALA A 233 3.27 3.80 -7.53
N TYR A 234 4.04 4.88 -7.54
CA TYR A 234 3.76 6.12 -8.27
C TYR A 234 2.55 6.92 -7.78
N SER A 235 1.93 6.51 -6.68
CA SER A 235 0.79 7.22 -6.09
C SER A 235 1.22 8.53 -5.47
N LEU A 236 0.61 9.64 -5.89
CA LEU A 236 0.72 10.90 -5.15
C LEU A 236 -0.07 10.78 -3.85
N ARG A 237 0.53 11.19 -2.74
CA ARG A 237 -0.12 11.14 -1.43
C ARG A 237 -0.62 12.51 -0.99
N HIS A 238 -1.53 12.52 -0.04
CA HIS A 238 -2.03 13.77 0.57
C HIS A 238 -0.94 14.60 1.27
N THR A 239 0.21 14.02 1.54
CA THR A 239 1.42 14.70 2.03
C THR A 239 2.08 15.59 0.98
N GLY A 240 1.69 15.47 -0.29
CA GLY A 240 2.36 16.10 -1.42
C GLY A 240 3.60 15.34 -1.92
N LEU A 241 3.82 14.12 -1.44
CA LEU A 241 4.93 13.26 -1.86
C LEU A 241 4.43 12.08 -2.68
N VAL A 242 5.20 11.66 -3.65
CA VAL A 242 4.95 10.48 -4.45
C VAL A 242 5.49 9.24 -3.73
N SER A 243 4.73 8.16 -3.73
CA SER A 243 5.20 6.84 -3.33
C SER A 243 6.11 6.27 -4.42
N ALA A 244 7.36 6.71 -4.43
CA ALA A 244 8.30 6.53 -5.52
C ALA A 244 9.09 5.23 -5.38
N PRO A 245 9.05 4.34 -6.39
CA PRO A 245 9.96 3.20 -6.46
C PRO A 245 11.42 3.66 -6.55
N PHE A 246 12.30 2.83 -5.97
CA PHE A 246 13.74 3.04 -6.05
C PHE A 246 14.49 1.70 -6.13
N GLY A 247 15.69 1.73 -6.71
CA GLY A 247 16.55 0.54 -6.76
C GLY A 247 17.17 0.23 -5.40
N TRP A 248 17.46 -1.03 -5.12
CA TRP A 248 18.14 -1.42 -3.87
C TRP A 248 19.54 -0.77 -3.70
N ASN A 249 20.16 -0.35 -4.77
CA ASN A 249 21.41 0.43 -4.75
C ASN A 249 21.19 1.88 -4.30
N GLU A 250 19.96 2.37 -4.32
CA GLU A 250 19.60 3.73 -3.90
C GLU A 250 19.11 3.78 -2.44
N VAL A 251 18.94 2.62 -1.76
CA VAL A 251 18.34 2.58 -0.41
C VAL A 251 19.04 3.50 0.59
N GLY A 252 20.36 3.67 0.47
CA GLY A 252 21.16 4.54 1.34
C GLY A 252 21.11 6.03 0.99
N THR A 253 20.59 6.40 -0.18
CA THR A 253 20.67 7.77 -0.70
C THR A 253 19.34 8.38 -1.08
N ILE A 254 18.29 7.58 -1.31
CA ILE A 254 16.96 8.08 -1.67
C ILE A 254 16.42 9.01 -0.57
N ASP A 255 16.02 10.23 -0.92
CA ASP A 255 15.34 11.15 0.00
C ASP A 255 13.84 11.19 -0.33
N PRO A 256 12.97 10.72 0.58
CA PRO A 256 11.54 10.76 0.35
C PRO A 256 10.98 12.18 0.25
N GLU A 257 11.63 13.20 0.85
CA GLU A 257 11.17 14.59 0.82
C GLU A 257 11.37 15.25 -0.55
N GLU A 258 12.31 14.75 -1.35
CA GLU A 258 12.51 15.17 -2.73
C GLU A 258 11.44 14.63 -3.69
N MET A 259 10.62 13.67 -3.26
CA MET A 259 9.61 13.03 -4.12
C MET A 259 8.31 13.86 -4.21
N THR A 260 8.42 15.20 -4.34
CA THR A 260 7.31 16.10 -4.73
C THR A 260 6.89 15.83 -6.18
N LEU A 261 5.84 16.49 -6.68
CA LEU A 261 5.45 16.35 -8.10
C LEU A 261 6.59 16.75 -9.05
N GLU A 262 7.29 17.82 -8.71
CA GLU A 262 8.41 18.34 -9.52
C GLU A 262 9.62 17.41 -9.43
N GLY A 263 10.07 17.09 -8.22
CA GLY A 263 11.23 16.21 -8.01
C GLY A 263 11.00 14.81 -8.57
N PHE A 264 9.79 14.27 -8.42
CA PHE A 264 9.46 12.99 -9.03
C PHE A 264 9.40 13.05 -10.57
N ARG A 265 8.92 14.16 -11.15
CA ARG A 265 8.95 14.34 -12.61
C ARG A 265 10.37 14.27 -13.16
N ASP A 266 11.32 14.92 -12.48
CA ASP A 266 12.72 14.95 -12.88
C ASP A 266 13.33 13.54 -12.71
N ARG A 267 13.04 12.87 -11.58
CA ARG A 267 13.43 11.47 -11.35
C ARG A 267 12.87 10.54 -12.42
N TRP A 268 11.56 10.62 -12.74
CA TRP A 268 10.95 9.78 -13.78
C TRP A 268 11.64 9.96 -15.13
N SER A 269 11.99 11.18 -15.47
CA SER A 269 12.73 11.48 -16.71
C SER A 269 14.13 10.88 -16.73
N ALA A 270 14.78 10.75 -15.57
CA ALA A 270 16.12 10.21 -15.43
C ALA A 270 16.16 8.66 -15.40
N VAL A 271 15.23 8.03 -14.68
CA VAL A 271 15.31 6.58 -14.38
C VAL A 271 14.16 5.75 -14.95
N GLY A 272 13.06 6.39 -15.39
CA GLY A 272 11.90 5.70 -15.97
C GLY A 272 11.10 4.86 -14.94
N ASP A 273 10.52 3.76 -15.43
CA ASP A 273 9.72 2.84 -14.60
C ASP A 273 10.60 1.82 -13.89
N LEU A 274 10.86 2.04 -12.61
CA LEU A 274 11.63 1.12 -11.77
C LEU A 274 10.82 -0.09 -11.28
N THR A 275 9.55 -0.23 -11.69
CA THR A 275 8.76 -1.44 -11.44
C THR A 275 8.60 -2.32 -12.67
N ASP A 276 9.29 -1.97 -13.76
CA ASP A 276 9.32 -2.82 -14.97
C ASP A 276 9.95 -4.16 -14.62
N GLY A 277 9.27 -5.25 -15.01
CA GLY A 277 9.69 -6.61 -14.65
C GLY A 277 9.14 -7.13 -13.30
N ILE A 278 8.47 -6.34 -12.47
CA ILE A 278 7.95 -6.81 -11.17
C ILE A 278 7.01 -8.04 -11.30
N ASP A 279 6.33 -8.17 -12.42
CA ASP A 279 5.38 -9.27 -12.67
C ASP A 279 6.05 -10.52 -13.26
N ASP A 280 7.36 -10.49 -13.61
CA ASP A 280 8.02 -11.54 -14.37
C ASP A 280 8.40 -12.77 -13.52
N HIS A 281 8.66 -12.56 -12.22
CA HIS A 281 9.18 -13.59 -11.33
C HIS A 281 8.35 -13.72 -10.04
N PRO A 282 7.09 -14.16 -10.11
CA PRO A 282 6.31 -14.41 -8.91
C PRO A 282 6.92 -15.57 -8.11
N GLY A 283 7.09 -15.37 -6.80
CA GLY A 283 7.68 -16.38 -5.93
C GLY A 283 6.66 -17.25 -5.20
N ASP A 284 7.18 -18.21 -4.44
CA ASP A 284 6.42 -19.14 -3.62
C ASP A 284 6.44 -18.74 -2.14
N LEU A 285 5.31 -18.88 -1.45
CA LEU A 285 5.21 -18.58 -0.01
C LEU A 285 5.50 -19.78 0.90
N GLY A 286 5.73 -20.98 0.36
CA GLY A 286 5.93 -22.20 1.16
C GLY A 286 7.01 -22.05 2.22
N GLY A 287 8.13 -21.39 1.90
CA GLY A 287 9.20 -21.13 2.84
C GLY A 287 8.81 -20.22 4.00
N LEU A 288 7.94 -19.22 3.76
CA LEU A 288 7.42 -18.35 4.81
C LEU A 288 6.31 -19.02 5.63
N LEU A 289 5.49 -19.84 5.00
CA LEU A 289 4.46 -20.63 5.68
C LEU A 289 5.09 -21.69 6.58
N ALA A 290 6.18 -22.33 6.16
CA ALA A 290 6.94 -23.24 7.04
C ALA A 290 7.52 -22.50 8.28
N MET A 291 7.94 -21.25 8.13
CA MET A 291 8.32 -20.42 9.29
C MET A 291 7.13 -20.15 10.22
N ALA A 292 5.94 -19.89 9.63
CA ALA A 292 4.73 -19.70 10.42
C ALA A 292 4.32 -20.96 11.17
N ASP A 293 4.48 -22.14 10.57
CA ASP A 293 4.25 -23.44 11.24
C ASP A 293 5.23 -23.66 12.40
N ALA A 294 6.51 -23.28 12.22
CA ALA A 294 7.51 -23.35 13.28
C ALA A 294 7.21 -22.38 14.43
N ASP A 295 6.80 -21.16 14.14
CA ASP A 295 6.36 -20.17 15.15
C ASP A 295 5.18 -20.74 15.97
N GLU A 296 4.18 -21.32 15.31
CA GLU A 296 3.01 -21.92 15.96
C GLU A 296 3.41 -23.12 16.84
N ALA A 297 4.29 -24.00 16.33
CA ALA A 297 4.82 -25.11 17.10
C ALA A 297 5.64 -24.65 18.32
N ALA A 298 6.28 -23.48 18.25
CA ALA A 298 6.97 -22.83 19.37
C ALA A 298 6.01 -22.09 20.33
N GLY A 299 4.70 -22.15 20.12
CA GLY A 299 3.68 -21.52 20.95
C GLY A 299 3.42 -20.05 20.64
N LEU A 300 3.95 -19.51 19.55
CA LEU A 300 3.64 -18.16 19.07
C LEU A 300 2.29 -18.20 18.34
N GLY A 301 1.24 -17.73 19.02
CA GLY A 301 -0.11 -17.66 18.45
C GLY A 301 -0.25 -16.62 17.32
N ASP A 302 -1.46 -16.50 16.78
CA ASP A 302 -1.78 -15.46 15.81
C ASP A 302 -1.72 -14.06 16.46
N ALA A 303 -1.57 -13.03 15.61
CA ALA A 303 -1.61 -11.63 16.01
C ALA A 303 -3.02 -11.05 15.79
N PRO A 304 -3.39 -9.94 16.46
CA PRO A 304 -4.71 -9.32 16.27
C PRO A 304 -4.99 -8.97 14.81
N TRP A 305 -6.22 -9.28 14.37
CA TRP A 305 -6.73 -8.94 13.04
C TRP A 305 -7.25 -7.50 13.00
N PRO A 306 -7.35 -6.90 11.81
CA PRO A 306 -7.93 -5.57 11.67
C PRO A 306 -9.33 -5.48 12.30
N PRO A 307 -9.71 -4.34 12.91
CA PRO A 307 -10.96 -4.20 13.65
C PRO A 307 -12.23 -4.54 12.87
N HIS A 308 -12.21 -4.37 11.55
CA HIS A 308 -13.34 -4.65 10.66
C HIS A 308 -13.48 -6.14 10.28
N TYR A 309 -12.58 -6.99 10.75
CA TYR A 309 -12.69 -8.44 10.58
C TYR A 309 -13.59 -9.07 11.65
N PRO A 310 -14.31 -10.17 11.33
CA PRO A 310 -14.84 -11.07 12.35
C PRO A 310 -13.68 -11.58 13.21
N LYS A 311 -13.94 -11.80 14.51
CA LYS A 311 -12.91 -12.35 15.40
C LYS A 311 -12.55 -13.77 14.95
N GLN A 312 -11.26 -14.05 14.83
CA GLN A 312 -10.75 -15.35 14.40
C GLN A 312 -10.56 -16.30 15.60
N PRO A 313 -10.69 -17.62 15.42
CA PRO A 313 -10.36 -18.59 16.46
C PRO A 313 -8.90 -18.42 16.93
N GLY A 314 -8.68 -18.41 18.24
CA GLY A 314 -7.34 -18.25 18.81
C GLY A 314 -6.72 -16.85 18.73
N GLU A 315 -7.41 -15.90 18.12
CA GLU A 315 -6.94 -14.53 18.00
C GLU A 315 -6.84 -13.84 19.38
N PRO A 316 -5.72 -13.15 19.69
CA PRO A 316 -5.59 -12.39 20.92
C PRO A 316 -6.54 -11.17 20.96
N PRO A 317 -6.74 -10.53 22.12
CA PRO A 317 -7.56 -9.33 22.25
C PRO A 317 -7.10 -8.21 21.29
N ARG A 318 -8.07 -7.53 20.64
CA ARG A 318 -7.79 -6.37 19.75
C ARG A 318 -7.78 -5.03 20.49
N VAL A 319 -8.21 -5.04 21.76
CA VAL A 319 -8.30 -3.86 22.62
C VAL A 319 -7.51 -4.17 23.87
N GLN A 320 -6.63 -3.25 24.27
CA GLN A 320 -5.94 -3.39 25.55
C GLN A 320 -6.96 -3.53 26.67
N PRO A 321 -6.78 -4.51 27.58
CA PRO A 321 -7.57 -4.55 28.82
C PRO A 321 -7.41 -3.19 29.54
N SER A 322 -8.51 -2.58 29.96
CA SER A 322 -8.45 -1.38 30.76
C SER A 322 -7.57 -1.65 31.98
N LYS A 323 -6.48 -0.89 32.13
CA LYS A 323 -5.71 -0.91 33.39
C LYS A 323 -6.68 -0.46 34.49
N ARG A 324 -7.19 -1.41 35.29
CA ARG A 324 -7.89 -1.05 36.52
C ARG A 324 -6.94 -0.15 37.31
N ARG A 325 -7.31 1.10 37.53
CA ARG A 325 -6.72 1.85 38.63
C ARG A 325 -6.87 0.97 39.88
N SER A 326 -5.78 0.51 40.42
CA SER A 326 -5.74 0.04 41.79
C SER A 326 -5.90 1.28 42.65
N ASP A 327 -7.14 1.62 42.99
CA ASP A 327 -7.44 2.44 44.15
C ASP A 327 -7.03 1.60 45.36
N ASN A 328 -5.77 1.73 45.75
CA ASN A 328 -5.32 1.42 47.09
C ASN A 328 -5.30 2.74 47.83
N GLY A 329 -6.25 2.85 48.78
CA GLY A 329 -6.37 3.91 49.77
C GLY A 329 -5.19 4.06 50.70
#